data_d3d4297b1eba2a44230254508fe349b0
#
_entry.id   d3d4297b1eba2a44230254508fe349b0
#
_cell.length_a   1.000
_cell.length_b   1.000
_cell.length_c   1.000
_cell.angle_alpha   90.00
_cell.angle_beta   90.00
_cell.angle_gamma   90.00
#
_symmetry.space_group_name_H-M   'P 1'
#
loop_
_entity.id
_entity.type
_entity.pdbx_description
1 polymer ?
#
loop_
_entity_poly.entity_id
_entity_poly.type
_entity_poly.pdbx_seq_one_letter_code
_entity_poly.pdbx_strand_id
1 'polypeptide(L)'
;MFFGGVFMSILKQQNLFINKTYLAVSILGKSYKLNIKYTSNTSIDLIQGEHEIELFLPKKYKNNKSIDIINIAIKKLYDKIALSEIEDSMELARHIFKFAPEDYKLERLDDVFYKTLKNKIIINPDIVQYNKEIINTTIFQAFCKLKYKVNSSNYKTALENAFNEYEKYKKFNFSKRNLIKMVS
;
A
#
# COMPACT_ATOMS: atom_id res chain seq x y z
N MET A 1 17.52 12.98 14.65
CA MET A 1 16.08 12.95 14.91
C MET A 1 15.55 11.56 14.58
N PHE A 2 14.89 10.92 15.53
CA PHE A 2 14.63 9.48 15.54
C PHE A 2 13.44 9.11 14.65
N PHE A 3 13.66 8.66 13.42
CA PHE A 3 12.60 8.07 12.57
C PHE A 3 12.44 6.55 12.73
N GLY A 4 13.38 5.87 13.39
CA GLY A 4 13.36 4.41 13.53
C GLY A 4 12.39 3.86 14.56
N GLY A 5 12.02 4.62 15.58
CA GLY A 5 11.19 4.14 16.69
C GLY A 5 9.68 4.24 16.46
N VAL A 6 9.24 5.15 15.61
CA VAL A 6 7.82 5.37 15.31
C VAL A 6 7.29 4.31 14.33
N PHE A 7 8.13 3.80 13.43
CA PHE A 7 7.73 2.79 12.45
C PHE A 7 7.43 1.42 13.07
N MET A 8 8.16 1.02 14.12
CA MET A 8 7.96 -0.27 14.79
C MET A 8 6.69 -0.32 15.66
N SER A 9 6.19 0.84 16.14
CA SER A 9 4.96 0.87 16.93
C SER A 9 3.68 0.81 16.09
N ILE A 10 3.74 1.22 14.82
CA ILE A 10 2.60 1.19 13.88
C ILE A 10 2.31 -0.24 13.43
N LEU A 11 3.31 -1.11 13.39
CA LEU A 11 3.17 -2.51 12.93
C LEU A 11 2.38 -3.42 13.88
N LYS A 12 2.18 -3.04 15.14
CA LYS A 12 1.49 -3.88 16.14
C LYS A 12 -0.03 -3.74 16.18
N GLN A 13 -0.66 -2.92 15.34
CA GLN A 13 -2.10 -2.65 15.40
C GLN A 13 -2.84 -2.97 14.10
N GLN A 14 -2.56 -4.06 13.44
CA GLN A 14 -3.36 -4.51 12.30
C GLN A 14 -4.11 -5.80 12.55
N ASN A 15 -4.93 -5.78 13.57
CA ASN A 15 -6.16 -6.56 13.52
C ASN A 15 -7.24 -5.65 12.96
N LEU A 16 -8.03 -6.13 11.98
CA LEU A 16 -9.27 -5.49 11.55
C LEU A 16 -9.90 -4.80 12.75
N PHE A 17 -9.99 -3.47 12.72
CA PHE A 17 -10.75 -2.74 13.74
C PHE A 17 -12.21 -3.11 13.56
N ILE A 18 -12.61 -4.22 14.15
CA ILE A 18 -14.00 -4.54 14.42
C ILE A 18 -14.42 -3.62 15.56
N ASN A 19 -14.58 -2.34 15.24
CA ASN A 19 -15.40 -1.51 16.08
C ASN A 19 -16.80 -2.14 16.04
N LYS A 20 -17.38 -2.44 17.19
CA LYS A 20 -18.64 -3.18 17.37
C LYS A 20 -19.83 -2.68 16.53
N THR A 21 -19.67 -1.62 15.76
CA THR A 21 -20.75 -0.97 15.00
C THR A 21 -20.50 -0.86 13.49
N TYR A 22 -19.24 -0.82 13.02
CA TYR A 22 -18.94 -0.65 11.58
C TYR A 22 -17.66 -1.40 11.20
N LEU A 23 -17.75 -2.22 10.16
CA LEU A 23 -16.55 -2.74 9.49
C LEU A 23 -16.01 -1.62 8.59
N ALA A 24 -14.73 -1.31 8.72
CA ALA A 24 -14.06 -0.33 7.88
C ALA A 24 -12.85 -0.95 7.19
N VAL A 25 -12.59 -0.52 5.95
CA VAL A 25 -11.45 -0.92 5.12
C VAL A 25 -10.64 0.30 4.76
N SER A 26 -9.35 0.29 5.03
CA SER A 26 -8.44 1.37 4.64
C SER A 26 -7.84 1.09 3.27
N ILE A 27 -7.90 2.08 2.36
CA ILE A 27 -7.30 2.02 1.02
C ILE A 27 -6.63 3.36 0.75
N LEU A 28 -5.35 3.35 0.46
CA LEU A 28 -4.52 4.53 0.18
C LEU A 28 -4.68 5.64 1.23
N GLY A 29 -4.77 5.22 2.51
CA GLY A 29 -4.92 6.11 3.66
C GLY A 29 -6.34 6.66 3.86
N LYS A 30 -7.32 6.28 3.03
CA LYS A 30 -8.73 6.63 3.22
C LYS A 30 -9.48 5.46 3.86
N SER A 31 -10.39 5.77 4.77
CA SER A 31 -11.26 4.77 5.40
C SER A 31 -12.59 4.68 4.64
N TYR A 32 -12.98 3.47 4.28
CA TYR A 32 -14.23 3.15 3.60
C TYR A 32 -15.10 2.31 4.53
N LYS A 33 -16.39 2.65 4.63
CA LYS A 33 -17.37 1.82 5.32
C LYS A 33 -17.61 0.54 4.51
N LEU A 34 -17.51 -0.63 5.14
CA LEU A 34 -17.80 -1.89 4.49
C LEU A 34 -19.27 -2.30 4.72
N ASN A 35 -20.05 -2.33 3.65
CA ASN A 35 -21.43 -2.78 3.66
C ASN A 35 -21.53 -4.21 3.08
N ILE A 36 -21.98 -5.17 3.88
CA ILE A 36 -22.09 -6.55 3.46
C ILE A 36 -23.55 -6.84 3.07
N LYS A 37 -23.75 -7.30 1.83
CA LYS A 37 -25.04 -7.70 1.27
C LYS A 37 -25.04 -9.17 0.89
N TYR A 38 -26.04 -9.93 1.34
CA TYR A 38 -26.17 -11.36 1.00
C TYR A 38 -27.11 -11.54 -0.18
N THR A 39 -26.61 -12.20 -1.23
CA THR A 39 -27.33 -12.40 -2.49
C THR A 39 -27.57 -13.88 -2.82
N SER A 40 -28.43 -14.15 -3.79
CA SER A 40 -28.61 -15.49 -4.37
C SER A 40 -27.50 -15.87 -5.36
N ASN A 41 -26.64 -14.93 -5.78
CA ASN A 41 -25.53 -15.19 -6.67
C ASN A 41 -24.53 -16.14 -6.02
N THR A 42 -23.78 -16.86 -6.84
CA THR A 42 -22.72 -17.79 -6.39
C THR A 42 -21.35 -17.12 -6.29
N SER A 43 -21.18 -15.97 -6.97
CA SER A 43 -19.94 -15.17 -6.96
C SER A 43 -19.87 -14.26 -5.73
N ILE A 44 -18.63 -13.90 -5.39
CA ILE A 44 -18.32 -12.84 -4.43
C ILE A 44 -17.93 -11.63 -5.24
N ASP A 45 -18.70 -10.56 -5.12
CA ASP A 45 -18.49 -9.32 -5.87
C ASP A 45 -18.22 -8.16 -4.90
N LEU A 46 -17.37 -7.25 -5.31
CA LEU A 46 -16.99 -6.08 -4.52
C LEU A 46 -17.07 -4.85 -5.42
N ILE A 47 -17.80 -3.84 -4.94
CA ILE A 47 -17.95 -2.55 -5.61
C ILE A 47 -17.40 -1.47 -4.67
N GLN A 48 -16.40 -0.74 -5.14
CA GLN A 48 -15.85 0.40 -4.41
C GLN A 48 -16.56 1.67 -4.88
N GLY A 49 -17.24 2.34 -3.96
CA GLY A 49 -17.79 3.68 -4.14
C GLY A 49 -16.84 4.75 -3.62
N GLU A 50 -17.34 5.97 -3.48
CA GLU A 50 -16.54 7.13 -3.02
C GLU A 50 -16.18 7.06 -1.53
N HIS A 51 -17.12 6.60 -0.68
CA HIS A 51 -16.96 6.56 0.77
C HIS A 51 -17.23 5.17 1.37
N GLU A 52 -17.70 4.24 0.57
CA GLU A 52 -18.09 2.91 1.02
C GLU A 52 -17.66 1.82 0.03
N ILE A 53 -17.57 0.61 0.54
CA ILE A 53 -17.34 -0.61 -0.22
C ILE A 53 -18.54 -1.52 0.01
N GLU A 54 -19.21 -1.90 -1.07
CA GLU A 54 -20.26 -2.91 -1.05
C GLU A 54 -19.67 -4.28 -1.36
N LEU A 55 -19.82 -5.22 -0.42
CA LEU A 55 -19.39 -6.60 -0.58
C LEU A 55 -20.63 -7.50 -0.70
N PHE A 56 -20.82 -8.10 -1.87
CA PHE A 56 -21.91 -9.03 -2.15
C PHE A 56 -21.43 -10.45 -1.89
N LEU A 57 -22.05 -11.13 -0.93
CA LEU A 57 -21.74 -12.49 -0.55
C LEU A 57 -22.90 -13.43 -0.86
N PRO A 58 -22.62 -14.65 -1.36
CA PRO A 58 -23.61 -15.71 -1.43
C PRO A 58 -24.25 -15.99 -0.06
N LYS A 59 -25.57 -16.24 -0.03
CA LYS A 59 -26.34 -16.52 1.22
C LYS A 59 -25.74 -17.64 2.06
N LYS A 60 -25.06 -18.63 1.43
CA LYS A 60 -24.41 -19.75 2.12
C LYS A 60 -23.31 -19.31 3.11
N TYR A 61 -22.77 -18.09 2.98
CA TYR A 61 -21.75 -17.52 3.87
C TYR A 61 -22.32 -16.67 5.01
N LYS A 62 -23.66 -16.67 5.21
CA LYS A 62 -24.31 -15.91 6.30
C LYS A 62 -24.11 -16.51 7.70
N ASN A 63 -23.14 -17.35 7.90
CA ASN A 63 -22.81 -18.04 9.15
C ASN A 63 -21.43 -17.59 9.69
N ASN A 64 -20.92 -18.29 10.72
CA ASN A 64 -19.66 -17.99 11.39
C ASN A 64 -18.39 -17.98 10.48
N LYS A 65 -18.48 -18.45 9.22
CA LYS A 65 -17.39 -18.41 8.24
C LYS A 65 -17.35 -17.11 7.43
N SER A 66 -18.28 -16.19 7.66
CA SER A 66 -18.34 -14.93 6.89
C SER A 66 -17.08 -14.08 7.05
N ILE A 67 -16.44 -14.03 8.23
CA ILE A 67 -15.24 -13.24 8.51
C ILE A 67 -14.07 -13.69 7.62
N ASP A 68 -13.82 -14.98 7.49
CA ASP A 68 -12.73 -15.49 6.67
C ASP A 68 -12.93 -15.13 5.19
N ILE A 69 -14.17 -15.26 4.70
CA ILE A 69 -14.54 -14.92 3.33
C ILE A 69 -14.40 -13.41 3.07
N ILE A 70 -14.82 -12.58 4.03
CA ILE A 70 -14.64 -11.12 3.97
C ILE A 70 -13.15 -10.78 3.88
N ASN A 71 -12.32 -11.37 4.74
CA ASN A 71 -10.88 -11.16 4.73
C ASN A 71 -10.24 -11.57 3.40
N ILE A 72 -10.66 -12.71 2.81
CA ILE A 72 -10.19 -13.16 1.50
C ILE A 72 -10.59 -12.14 0.42
N ALA A 73 -11.82 -11.62 0.44
CA ALA A 73 -12.28 -10.63 -0.52
C ALA A 73 -11.50 -9.32 -0.43
N ILE A 74 -11.26 -8.82 0.78
CA ILE A 74 -10.45 -7.62 1.01
C ILE A 74 -8.99 -7.83 0.58
N LYS A 75 -8.40 -8.98 0.89
CA LYS A 75 -7.04 -9.31 0.43
C LYS A 75 -6.93 -9.29 -1.10
N LYS A 76 -7.91 -9.83 -1.82
CA LYS A 76 -7.95 -9.75 -3.29
C LYS A 76 -8.08 -8.31 -3.80
N LEU A 77 -8.86 -7.47 -3.11
CA LEU A 77 -8.93 -6.03 -3.43
C LEU A 77 -7.56 -5.37 -3.27
N TYR A 78 -6.86 -5.65 -2.17
CA TYR A 78 -5.52 -5.11 -1.93
C TYR A 78 -4.52 -5.60 -2.97
N ASP A 79 -4.55 -6.87 -3.36
CA ASP A 79 -3.70 -7.41 -4.42
C ASP A 79 -3.91 -6.65 -5.74
N LYS A 80 -5.16 -6.38 -6.11
CA LYS A 80 -5.50 -5.63 -7.33
C LYS A 80 -4.99 -4.19 -7.29
N ILE A 81 -5.16 -3.49 -6.16
CA ILE A 81 -4.69 -2.11 -5.99
C ILE A 81 -3.17 -2.07 -5.96
N ALA A 82 -2.54 -3.03 -5.27
CA ALA A 82 -1.10 -3.11 -5.12
C ALA A 82 -0.37 -3.26 -6.46
N LEU A 83 -0.93 -3.98 -7.43
CA LEU A 83 -0.33 -4.12 -8.77
C LEU A 83 -0.07 -2.76 -9.42
N SER A 84 -1.00 -1.82 -9.36
CA SER A 84 -0.82 -0.48 -9.94
C SER A 84 0.01 0.43 -9.04
N GLU A 85 -0.35 0.53 -7.76
CA GLU A 85 0.26 1.50 -6.85
C GLU A 85 1.72 1.22 -6.55
N ILE A 86 2.09 -0.05 -6.47
CA ILE A 86 3.48 -0.45 -6.24
C ILE A 86 4.29 -0.28 -7.52
N GLU A 87 3.75 -0.62 -8.70
CA GLU A 87 4.44 -0.37 -9.97
C GLU A 87 4.77 1.10 -10.15
N ASP A 88 3.81 2.00 -9.93
CA ASP A 88 4.05 3.45 -10.00
C ASP A 88 5.16 3.90 -9.05
N SER A 89 5.20 3.34 -7.84
CA SER A 89 6.22 3.67 -6.84
C SER A 89 7.59 3.07 -7.20
N MET A 90 7.61 1.89 -7.82
CA MET A 90 8.83 1.26 -8.34
C MET A 90 9.42 2.07 -9.51
N GLU A 91 8.59 2.55 -10.44
CA GLU A 91 9.02 3.43 -11.53
C GLU A 91 9.60 4.75 -11.00
N LEU A 92 8.92 5.35 -10.04
CA LEU A 92 9.42 6.56 -9.39
C LEU A 92 10.79 6.32 -8.72
N ALA A 93 10.93 5.19 -8.01
CA ALA A 93 12.20 4.83 -7.38
C ALA A 93 13.30 4.57 -8.41
N ARG A 94 13.02 3.87 -9.52
CA ARG A 94 13.97 3.68 -10.65
C ARG A 94 14.44 5.02 -11.19
N HIS A 95 13.52 5.96 -11.35
CA HIS A 95 13.87 7.31 -11.82
C HIS A 95 14.77 8.06 -10.84
N ILE A 96 14.50 7.98 -9.53
CA ILE A 96 15.26 8.68 -8.48
C ILE A 96 16.63 8.06 -8.28
N PHE A 97 16.69 6.74 -8.08
CA PHE A 97 17.91 6.02 -7.73
C PHE A 97 18.81 5.68 -8.92
N LYS A 98 18.32 5.81 -10.15
CA LYS A 98 19.03 5.49 -11.41
C LYS A 98 19.55 4.05 -11.47
N PHE A 99 18.89 3.13 -10.77
CA PHE A 99 19.08 1.69 -10.91
C PHE A 99 17.75 0.97 -10.66
N ALA A 100 17.68 -0.33 -11.02
CA ALA A 100 16.54 -1.17 -10.77
C ALA A 100 16.96 -2.47 -10.08
N PRO A 101 16.10 -3.07 -9.25
CA PRO A 101 16.26 -4.46 -8.86
C PRO A 101 16.13 -5.37 -10.11
N GLU A 102 16.66 -6.57 -10.03
CA GLU A 102 16.47 -7.58 -11.10
C GLU A 102 15.00 -7.97 -11.25
N ASP A 103 14.28 -7.98 -10.13
CA ASP A 103 12.89 -8.39 -10.09
C ASP A 103 12.22 -7.89 -8.80
N TYR A 104 10.89 -7.81 -8.80
CA TYR A 104 10.12 -7.68 -7.58
C TYR A 104 8.88 -8.57 -7.63
N LYS A 105 8.38 -8.96 -6.47
CA LYS A 105 7.13 -9.72 -6.35
C LYS A 105 6.27 -9.22 -5.21
N LEU A 106 4.97 -9.40 -5.35
CA LEU A 106 4.00 -9.19 -4.29
C LEU A 106 3.80 -10.49 -3.51
N GLU A 107 4.05 -10.46 -2.21
CA GLU A 107 3.86 -11.60 -1.33
C GLU A 107 3.55 -11.09 0.08
N ARG A 108 2.56 -11.68 0.75
CA ARG A 108 2.26 -11.31 2.13
C ARG A 108 3.39 -11.75 3.04
N LEU A 109 3.83 -10.80 3.86
CA LEU A 109 4.93 -10.94 4.80
C LEU A 109 4.41 -10.73 6.21
N ASP A 110 4.94 -11.50 7.15
CA ASP A 110 4.65 -11.31 8.57
C ASP A 110 5.44 -10.10 9.08
N ASP A 111 4.77 -9.17 9.76
CA ASP A 111 5.31 -8.03 10.51
C ASP A 111 6.19 -7.04 9.72
N VAL A 112 6.30 -7.16 8.39
CA VAL A 112 7.08 -6.24 7.56
C VAL A 112 6.38 -5.92 6.23
N PHE A 113 6.66 -4.74 5.67
CA PHE A 113 6.14 -4.36 4.36
C PHE A 113 7.02 -4.78 3.20
N TYR A 114 8.29 -5.05 3.44
CA TYR A 114 9.19 -5.51 2.40
C TYR A 114 10.32 -6.37 2.95
N LYS A 115 10.84 -7.23 2.09
CA LYS A 115 12.12 -7.94 2.26
C LYS A 115 12.96 -7.74 1.00
N THR A 116 14.29 -7.75 1.18
CA THR A 116 15.23 -7.79 0.06
C THR A 116 15.97 -9.12 0.09
N LEU A 117 16.06 -9.78 -1.05
CA LEU A 117 16.76 -11.04 -1.21
C LEU A 117 17.69 -10.95 -2.41
N LYS A 118 19.01 -10.91 -2.19
CA LYS A 118 20.00 -10.59 -3.24
C LYS A 118 19.62 -9.26 -3.90
N ASN A 119 19.35 -9.24 -5.21
CA ASN A 119 18.95 -8.05 -5.96
C ASN A 119 17.44 -8.02 -6.27
N LYS A 120 16.60 -8.69 -5.46
CA LYS A 120 15.14 -8.73 -5.60
C LYS A 120 14.46 -8.09 -4.42
N ILE A 121 13.26 -7.51 -4.67
CA ILE A 121 12.41 -6.94 -3.64
C ILE A 121 11.13 -7.77 -3.52
N ILE A 122 10.75 -8.11 -2.30
CA ILE A 122 9.45 -8.71 -1.98
C ILE A 122 8.66 -7.67 -1.22
N ILE A 123 7.45 -7.37 -1.67
CA ILE A 123 6.61 -6.31 -1.12
C ILE A 123 5.29 -6.91 -0.65
N ASN A 124 4.88 -6.56 0.57
CA ASN A 124 3.59 -6.96 1.11
C ASN A 124 2.48 -6.10 0.48
N PRO A 125 1.53 -6.69 -0.28
CA PRO A 125 0.44 -5.94 -0.90
C PRO A 125 -0.46 -5.22 0.10
N ASP A 126 -0.48 -5.64 1.37
CA ASP A 126 -1.29 -4.99 2.41
C ASP A 126 -0.81 -3.57 2.74
N ILE A 127 0.35 -3.12 2.20
CA ILE A 127 0.83 -1.75 2.30
C ILE A 127 -0.14 -0.73 1.67
N VAL A 128 -1.01 -1.14 0.75
CA VAL A 128 -2.00 -0.25 0.13
C VAL A 128 -3.10 0.23 1.08
N GLN A 129 -3.11 -0.25 2.30
CA GLN A 129 -3.92 0.34 3.39
C GLN A 129 -3.45 1.76 3.74
N TYR A 130 -2.19 2.08 3.48
CA TYR A 130 -1.56 3.35 3.81
C TYR A 130 -1.56 4.32 2.63
N ASN A 131 -1.32 5.58 2.91
CA ASN A 131 -1.24 6.61 1.88
C ASN A 131 -0.01 6.41 0.96
N LYS A 132 -0.05 7.09 -0.18
CA LYS A 132 1.01 6.99 -1.21
C LYS A 132 2.40 7.36 -0.69
N GLU A 133 2.49 8.25 0.29
CA GLU A 133 3.77 8.64 0.87
C GLU A 133 4.44 7.50 1.63
N ILE A 134 3.66 6.72 2.39
CA ILE A 134 4.15 5.53 3.10
C ILE A 134 4.57 4.46 2.09
N ILE A 135 3.80 4.24 1.03
CA ILE A 135 4.14 3.29 -0.04
C ILE A 135 5.47 3.69 -0.68
N ASN A 136 5.62 4.95 -1.12
CA ASN A 136 6.85 5.44 -1.73
C ASN A 136 8.04 5.35 -0.77
N THR A 137 7.85 5.75 0.50
CA THR A 137 8.89 5.65 1.53
C THR A 137 9.40 4.21 1.69
N THR A 138 8.48 3.26 1.75
CA THR A 138 8.81 1.84 1.88
C THR A 138 9.60 1.33 0.67
N ILE A 139 9.21 1.71 -0.54
CA ILE A 139 9.93 1.35 -1.77
C ILE A 139 11.32 1.99 -1.79
N PHE A 140 11.47 3.26 -1.41
CA PHE A 140 12.77 3.94 -1.34
C PHE A 140 13.71 3.27 -0.33
N GLN A 141 13.19 2.86 0.83
CA GLN A 141 13.96 2.09 1.80
C GLN A 141 14.41 0.75 1.24
N ALA A 142 13.54 0.04 0.50
CA ALA A 142 13.88 -1.21 -0.14
C ALA A 142 15.01 -1.03 -1.17
N PHE A 143 14.94 0.01 -2.02
CA PHE A 143 15.99 0.36 -2.98
C PHE A 143 17.32 0.69 -2.27
N CYS A 144 17.29 1.53 -1.23
CA CYS A 144 18.49 1.83 -0.45
C CYS A 144 19.12 0.56 0.14
N LYS A 145 18.30 -0.38 0.66
CA LYS A 145 18.78 -1.63 1.26
C LYS A 145 19.41 -2.59 0.27
N LEU A 146 19.05 -2.52 -1.01
CA LEU A 146 19.72 -3.31 -2.05
C LEU A 146 21.19 -2.89 -2.24
N LYS A 147 21.50 -1.61 -2.04
CA LYS A 147 22.80 -1.04 -2.38
C LYS A 147 23.66 -0.70 -1.16
N TYR A 148 23.04 -0.40 -0.03
CA TYR A 148 23.71 0.11 1.15
C TYR A 148 23.35 -0.69 2.40
N LYS A 149 24.33 -0.84 3.30
CA LYS A 149 24.06 -1.42 4.62
C LYS A 149 23.12 -0.50 5.40
N VAL A 150 22.04 -1.05 5.94
CA VAL A 150 21.04 -0.31 6.74
C VAL A 150 21.74 0.44 7.88
N ASN A 151 21.31 1.68 8.13
CA ASN A 151 21.88 2.60 9.13
C ASN A 151 23.30 3.11 8.84
N SER A 152 23.93 2.75 7.70
CA SER A 152 25.17 3.40 7.29
C SER A 152 24.94 4.86 6.88
N SER A 153 26.01 5.67 6.90
CA SER A 153 25.96 7.06 6.39
C SER A 153 25.44 7.10 4.96
N ASN A 154 25.96 6.25 4.07
CA ASN A 154 25.55 6.18 2.67
C ASN A 154 24.05 5.82 2.52
N TYR A 155 23.52 4.92 3.35
CA TYR A 155 22.09 4.58 3.36
C TYR A 155 21.24 5.81 3.70
N LYS A 156 21.62 6.54 4.77
CA LYS A 156 20.90 7.74 5.23
C LYS A 156 20.93 8.84 4.17
N THR A 157 22.10 9.15 3.64
CA THR A 157 22.26 10.17 2.58
C THR A 157 21.49 9.82 1.32
N ALA A 158 21.52 8.54 0.88
CA ALA A 158 20.76 8.11 -0.30
C ALA A 158 19.25 8.24 -0.07
N LEU A 159 18.78 7.90 1.11
CA LEU A 159 17.35 8.01 1.45
C LEU A 159 16.90 9.48 1.55
N GLU A 160 17.70 10.35 2.18
CA GLU A 160 17.43 11.80 2.24
C GLU A 160 17.38 12.43 0.85
N ASN A 161 18.34 12.09 -0.03
CA ASN A 161 18.34 12.54 -1.42
C ASN A 161 17.08 12.08 -2.17
N ALA A 162 16.65 10.83 -1.95
CA ALA A 162 15.44 10.31 -2.57
C ALA A 162 14.19 11.08 -2.13
N PHE A 163 14.07 11.44 -0.86
CA PHE A 163 12.98 12.28 -0.37
C PHE A 163 13.01 13.68 -0.97
N ASN A 164 14.18 14.30 -1.07
CA ASN A 164 14.31 15.61 -1.68
C ASN A 164 13.88 15.61 -3.16
N GLU A 165 14.27 14.59 -3.92
CA GLU A 165 13.84 14.43 -5.32
C GLU A 165 12.33 14.16 -5.41
N TYR A 166 11.78 13.36 -4.51
CA TYR A 166 10.34 13.12 -4.45
C TYR A 166 9.53 14.39 -4.16
N GLU A 167 10.00 15.25 -3.27
CA GLU A 167 9.35 16.55 -3.00
C GLU A 167 9.38 17.47 -4.23
N LYS A 168 10.48 17.51 -4.98
CA LYS A 168 10.55 18.24 -6.25
C LYS A 168 9.54 17.67 -7.27
N TYR A 169 9.46 16.36 -7.39
CA TYR A 169 8.51 15.68 -8.27
C TYR A 169 7.05 16.01 -7.93
N LYS A 170 6.68 16.00 -6.64
CA LYS A 170 5.33 16.39 -6.17
C LYS A 170 5.00 17.83 -6.58
N LYS A 171 5.91 18.77 -6.33
CA LYS A 171 5.73 20.19 -6.68
C LYS A 171 5.54 20.39 -8.18
N PHE A 172 6.35 19.73 -8.99
CA PHE A 172 6.24 19.80 -10.46
C PHE A 172 4.88 19.29 -10.98
N ASN A 173 4.45 18.13 -10.50
CA ASN A 173 3.16 17.55 -10.90
C ASN A 173 1.96 18.35 -10.41
N PHE A 174 2.04 18.97 -9.25
CA PHE A 174 1.00 19.87 -8.75
C PHE A 174 0.87 21.12 -9.65
N SER A 175 1.99 21.73 -10.04
CA SER A 175 2.01 22.88 -10.94
C SER A 175 1.44 22.52 -12.31
N LYS A 176 1.80 21.38 -12.87
CA LYS A 176 1.30 20.89 -14.17
C LYS A 176 -0.22 20.65 -14.15
N ARG A 177 -0.76 20.05 -13.09
CA ARG A 177 -2.22 19.83 -12.93
C ARG A 177 -3.00 21.13 -12.84
N ASN A 178 -2.45 22.15 -12.18
CA ASN A 178 -3.09 23.46 -12.09
C ASN A 178 -3.10 24.20 -13.44
N LEU A 179 -2.02 24.10 -14.22
CA LEU A 179 -1.97 24.67 -15.58
C LEU A 179 -3.00 24.03 -16.51
N ILE A 180 -3.18 22.71 -16.46
CA ILE A 180 -4.19 22.01 -17.27
C ILE A 180 -5.61 22.45 -16.91
N LYS A 181 -5.90 22.65 -15.61
CA LYS A 181 -7.22 23.14 -15.16
C LYS A 181 -7.52 24.61 -15.52
N MET A 182 -6.50 25.42 -15.83
CA MET A 182 -6.66 26.80 -16.27
C MET A 182 -6.88 26.95 -17.78
N VAL A 183 -6.60 25.92 -18.55
CA VAL A 183 -6.69 25.88 -20.02
C VAL A 183 -7.91 25.08 -20.50
N SER A 184 -8.58 24.36 -19.61
CA SER A 184 -9.85 23.64 -19.85
C SER A 184 -11.05 24.44 -19.34
#